data_874d7f81367d4bf6f06709efdb72b0c1
#
_entry.id   874d7f81367d4bf6f06709efdb72b0c1
#
_cell.length_a   1.000
_cell.length_b   1.000
_cell.length_c   1.000
_cell.angle_alpha   90.00
_cell.angle_beta   90.00
_cell.angle_gamma   90.00
#
_symmetry.space_group_name_H-M   'P 1'
#
loop_
_entity.id
_entity.type
_entity.pdbx_description
1 polymer ?
#
loop_
_entity_poly.entity_id
_entity_poly.type
_entity_poly.pdbx_seq_one_letter_code
_entity_poly.pdbx_strand_id
1 'polypeptide(L)'
;MDDNTKKELQSAAFDRLLNHLRKRKDVQNIDLMNLAGFCRNCLSKWYREEANKRNIEISDPDAREHIYGMPYSEWKEKYRK
;
A
#
# COMPACT_ATOMS: atom_id res chain seq x y z
N MET A 1 -19.81 -0.16 -19.02
CA MET A 1 -19.05 0.77 -18.17
C MET A 1 -17.78 1.16 -18.90
N ASP A 2 -17.48 2.44 -19.00
CA ASP A 2 -16.30 2.90 -19.72
C ASP A 2 -15.03 2.69 -18.89
N ASP A 3 -13.87 2.86 -19.55
CA ASP A 3 -12.58 2.61 -18.92
C ASP A 3 -12.26 3.61 -17.80
N ASN A 4 -12.69 4.86 -17.95
CA ASN A 4 -12.46 5.87 -16.90
C ASN A 4 -13.24 5.53 -15.64
N THR A 5 -14.48 5.11 -15.77
CA THR A 5 -15.30 4.71 -14.63
C THR A 5 -14.70 3.48 -13.94
N LYS A 6 -14.24 2.49 -14.71
CA LYS A 6 -13.57 1.31 -14.14
C LYS A 6 -12.34 1.72 -13.34
N LYS A 7 -11.51 2.61 -13.85
CA LYS A 7 -10.31 3.09 -13.17
C LYS A 7 -10.65 3.83 -11.89
N GLU A 8 -11.69 4.64 -11.92
CA GLU A 8 -12.14 5.36 -10.73
C GLU A 8 -12.62 4.39 -9.65
N LEU A 9 -13.38 3.37 -10.03
CA LEU A 9 -13.85 2.36 -9.08
C LEU A 9 -12.69 1.56 -8.51
N GLN A 10 -11.73 1.17 -9.33
CA GLN A 10 -10.55 0.45 -8.87
C GLN A 10 -9.72 1.31 -7.93
N SER A 11 -9.54 2.59 -8.25
CA SER A 11 -8.82 3.52 -7.38
C SER A 11 -9.53 3.67 -6.03
N ALA A 12 -10.85 3.85 -6.05
CA ALA A 12 -11.64 3.99 -4.83
C ALA A 12 -11.58 2.71 -3.99
N ALA A 13 -11.65 1.54 -4.63
CA ALA A 13 -11.55 0.26 -3.92
C ALA A 13 -10.15 0.07 -3.32
N PHE A 14 -9.11 0.49 -4.00
CA PHE A 14 -7.75 0.45 -3.47
C PHE A 14 -7.60 1.35 -2.25
N ASP A 15 -8.18 2.56 -2.30
CA ASP A 15 -8.19 3.46 -1.15
C ASP A 15 -8.86 2.81 0.06
N ARG A 16 -9.95 2.08 -0.16
CA ARG A 16 -10.62 1.34 0.92
C ARG A 16 -9.72 0.24 1.48
N LEU A 17 -8.98 -0.46 0.62
CA LEU A 17 -8.03 -1.47 1.07
C LEU A 17 -6.94 -0.85 1.96
N LEU A 18 -6.37 0.28 1.53
CA LEU A 18 -5.35 0.97 2.31
C LEU A 18 -5.89 1.41 3.66
N ASN A 19 -7.08 2.00 3.68
CA ASN A 19 -7.70 2.44 4.92
C ASN A 19 -7.99 1.27 5.86
N HIS A 20 -8.41 0.14 5.30
CA HIS A 20 -8.65 -1.08 6.07
C HIS A 20 -7.36 -1.58 6.72
N LEU A 21 -6.28 -1.67 5.95
CA LEU A 21 -4.98 -2.13 6.46
C LEU A 21 -4.43 -1.17 7.52
N ARG A 22 -4.65 0.14 7.34
CA ARG A 22 -4.22 1.14 8.33
C ARG A 22 -4.94 1.00 9.66
N LYS A 23 -6.17 0.51 9.65
CA LYS A 23 -6.94 0.21 10.86
C LYS A 23 -6.54 -1.11 11.49
N ARG A 24 -6.02 -2.05 10.70
CA ARG A 24 -5.63 -3.38 11.16
C ARG A 24 -4.12 -3.46 11.41
N LYS A 25 -3.63 -2.63 12.29
CA LYS A 25 -2.21 -2.59 12.66
C LYS A 25 -1.76 -3.83 13.42
N ASP A 26 -2.71 -4.60 13.93
CA ASP A 26 -2.49 -5.90 14.57
C ASP A 26 -2.03 -6.97 13.57
N VAL A 27 -2.41 -6.83 12.30
CA VAL A 27 -2.04 -7.81 11.26
C VAL A 27 -0.61 -7.52 10.79
N GLN A 28 0.27 -8.48 10.98
CA GLN A 28 1.67 -8.36 10.59
C GLN A 28 1.85 -8.64 9.10
N ASN A 29 2.89 -8.04 8.52
CA ASN A 29 3.20 -8.28 7.11
C ASN A 29 3.49 -9.74 6.81
N ILE A 30 4.12 -10.45 7.74
CA ILE A 30 4.38 -11.89 7.57
C ILE A 30 3.08 -12.68 7.49
N ASP A 31 2.07 -12.28 8.26
CA ASP A 31 0.75 -12.94 8.22
C ASP A 31 0.10 -12.76 6.86
N LEU A 32 0.16 -11.56 6.30
CA LEU A 32 -0.36 -11.29 4.96
C LEU A 32 0.38 -12.09 3.90
N MET A 33 1.70 -12.14 3.97
CA MET A 33 2.52 -12.92 3.04
C MET A 33 2.15 -14.40 3.07
N ASN A 34 2.00 -14.95 4.25
CA ASN A 34 1.67 -16.37 4.40
C ASN A 34 0.25 -16.69 3.90
N LEU A 35 -0.68 -15.75 4.12
CA LEU A 35 -2.08 -15.95 3.75
C LEU A 35 -2.34 -15.67 2.27
N ALA A 36 -1.80 -14.59 1.75
CA ALA A 36 -2.22 -14.05 0.45
C ALA A 36 -1.07 -13.80 -0.53
N GLY A 37 0.18 -14.02 -0.12
CA GLY A 37 1.34 -13.86 -1.01
C GLY A 37 1.73 -12.41 -1.26
N PHE A 38 1.22 -11.46 -0.50
CA PHE A 38 1.64 -10.06 -0.56
C PHE A 38 1.56 -9.44 0.83
N CYS A 39 2.20 -8.30 0.99
CA CYS A 39 2.10 -7.53 2.23
C CYS A 39 2.08 -6.03 1.91
N ARG A 40 2.06 -5.19 2.95
CA ARG A 40 2.06 -3.73 2.77
C ARG A 40 3.26 -3.24 1.97
N ASN A 41 4.41 -3.86 2.16
CA ASN A 41 5.63 -3.51 1.41
C ASN A 41 5.50 -3.84 -0.07
N CYS A 42 4.80 -4.93 -0.41
CA CYS A 42 4.52 -5.27 -1.80
C CYS A 42 3.62 -4.20 -2.44
N LEU A 43 2.61 -3.72 -1.73
CA LEU A 43 1.74 -2.67 -2.21
C LEU A 43 2.53 -1.38 -2.49
N SER A 44 3.44 -1.01 -1.60
CA SER A 44 4.28 0.17 -1.77
C SER A 44 5.21 0.01 -2.96
N LYS A 45 5.77 -1.17 -3.17
CA LYS A 45 6.60 -1.49 -4.32
C LYS A 45 5.81 -1.37 -5.63
N TRP A 46 4.62 -1.94 -5.67
CA TRP A 46 3.76 -1.87 -6.86
C TRP A 46 3.36 -0.43 -7.17
N TYR A 47 3.05 0.35 -6.15
CA TYR A 47 2.71 1.76 -6.30
C TYR A 47 3.87 2.53 -6.94
N ARG A 48 5.07 2.29 -6.44
CA ARG A 48 6.30 2.91 -6.96
C ARG A 48 6.60 2.46 -8.39
N GLU A 49 6.41 1.18 -8.69
CA GLU A 49 6.61 0.65 -10.04
C GLU A 49 5.64 1.30 -11.04
N GLU A 50 4.39 1.47 -10.65
CA GLU A 50 3.40 2.14 -11.52
C GLU A 50 3.72 3.61 -11.74
N ALA A 51 4.24 4.28 -10.73
CA ALA A 51 4.74 5.65 -10.87
C ALA A 51 5.89 5.71 -11.87
N ASN A 52 6.85 4.78 -11.76
CA ASN A 52 7.99 4.72 -12.67
C ASN A 52 7.57 4.52 -14.12
N LYS A 53 6.56 3.70 -14.36
CA LYS A 53 6.02 3.48 -15.71
C LYS A 53 5.48 4.76 -16.34
N ARG A 54 5.11 5.74 -15.52
CA ARG A 54 4.54 7.02 -15.93
C ARG A 54 5.53 8.17 -15.80
N ASN A 55 6.81 7.85 -15.62
CA ASN A 55 7.90 8.81 -15.46
C ASN A 55 7.71 9.73 -14.24
N ILE A 56 7.10 9.18 -13.18
CA ILE A 56 6.94 9.88 -11.91
C ILE A 56 7.90 9.24 -10.92
N GLU A 57 8.74 10.08 -10.30
CA GLU A 57 9.67 9.62 -9.28
C GLU A 57 9.03 9.72 -7.90
N ILE A 58 8.99 8.59 -7.20
CA ILE A 58 8.55 8.53 -5.81
C ILE A 58 9.63 7.77 -5.06
N SER A 59 10.12 8.34 -3.97
CA SER A 59 11.11 7.66 -3.14
C SER A 59 10.48 6.46 -2.44
N ASP A 60 11.32 5.49 -2.04
CA ASP A 60 10.84 4.33 -1.29
C ASP A 60 10.15 4.74 0.01
N PRO A 61 10.73 5.65 0.84
CA PRO A 61 10.05 6.10 2.06
C PRO A 61 8.70 6.76 1.78
N ASP A 62 8.58 7.56 0.74
CA ASP A 62 7.33 8.24 0.40
C ASP A 62 6.26 7.24 -0.06
N ALA A 63 6.64 6.25 -0.86
CA ALA A 63 5.71 5.20 -1.29
C ALA A 63 5.21 4.40 -0.09
N ARG A 64 6.08 4.05 0.85
CA ARG A 64 5.69 3.36 2.07
C ARG A 64 4.77 4.20 2.94
N GLU A 65 5.07 5.49 3.09
CA GLU A 65 4.21 6.38 3.87
C GLU A 65 2.80 6.45 3.28
N HIS A 66 2.69 6.46 1.95
CA HIS A 66 1.40 6.45 1.28
C HIS A 66 0.59 5.20 1.64
N ILE A 67 1.22 4.04 1.64
CA ILE A 67 0.54 2.77 1.94
C ILE A 67 0.22 2.66 3.44
N TYR A 68 1.18 2.96 4.30
CA TYR A 68 1.02 2.78 5.75
C TYR A 68 0.21 3.89 6.42
N GLY A 69 0.13 5.07 5.79
CA GLY A 69 -0.50 6.24 6.41
C GLY A 69 0.36 6.91 7.46
N MET A 70 1.62 6.51 7.57
CA MET A 70 2.63 7.08 8.45
C MET A 70 4.01 6.67 7.95
N PRO A 71 5.09 7.32 8.39
CA PRO A 71 6.44 6.87 8.02
C PRO A 71 6.66 5.42 8.44
N TYR A 72 7.27 4.63 7.55
CA TYR A 72 7.49 3.21 7.81
C TYR A 72 8.32 2.97 9.08
N SER A 73 9.32 3.82 9.34
CA SER A 73 10.15 3.72 10.54
C SER A 73 9.28 3.80 11.80
N GLU A 74 8.29 4.68 11.81
CA GLU A 74 7.37 4.82 12.92
C GLU A 74 6.47 3.60 13.07
N TRP A 75 5.91 3.12 11.96
CA TRP A 75 5.07 1.92 11.97
C TRP A 75 5.85 0.71 12.48
N LYS A 76 7.07 0.54 11.98
CA LYS A 76 7.94 -0.57 12.37
C LYS A 76 8.25 -0.55 13.86
N GLU A 77 8.51 0.63 14.41
CA GLU A 77 8.79 0.79 15.82
C GLU A 77 7.57 0.47 16.69
N LYS A 78 6.38 0.95 16.29
CA LYS A 78 5.16 0.85 17.10
C LYS A 78 4.42 -0.48 16.94
N TYR A 79 4.41 -1.06 15.75
CA TYR A 79 3.49 -2.15 15.43
C TYR A 79 4.15 -3.46 14.99
N ARG A 80 5.35 -3.43 14.47
CA ARG A 80 6.02 -4.66 14.07
C ARG A 80 6.46 -5.45 15.30
N LYS A 81 6.07 -6.70 15.34
CA LYS A 81 6.41 -7.61 16.43
C LYS A 81 7.61 -8.47 16.07
#